data_b408d2889b625a957873204aef71183d
#
_entry.id   b408d2889b625a957873204aef71183d
#
_cell.length_a   1.000
_cell.length_b   1.000
_cell.length_c   1.000
_cell.angle_alpha   90.00
_cell.angle_beta   90.00
_cell.angle_gamma   90.00
#
_symmetry.space_group_name_H-M   'P 1'
#
loop_
_entity.id
_entity.type
_entity.pdbx_description
1 polymer ?
#
loop_
_entity_poly.entity_id
_entity_poly.type
_entity_poly.pdbx_seq_one_letter_code
_entity_poly.pdbx_strand_id
1 'polypeptide(L)'
;MKNICQKAVLLLLAALLIVSCQSKPQRVKPAPPCAPAKSLQLMGYTIQAGAFAKVQNAVRLTETLKDQGLDATYFLAKDGLFKVRFGNFATKEMARQRAQRLRDSGIIEEFYIVQPEDYAVAKRKRYGTYYLRESLVKTAREFIGVPYLWGGTSRENGFDCSGLTMTVYQLNGLNLPRHSATQYDAGNPIDKRELQKGDLIFFATNDNGKVSHVGIYIGNGRFIHAPSRGKTIRIESMSCSFFAKRYIGARTYL
;
A
#
# COMPACT_ATOMS: atom_id res chain seq x y z
N MET A 1 -15.78 74.01 75.43
CA MET A 1 -16.32 72.61 75.55
C MET A 1 -16.22 71.93 74.19
N LYS A 2 -15.52 70.86 74.23
CA LYS A 2 -15.59 69.83 73.22
C LYS A 2 -14.52 69.75 72.13
N ASN A 3 -13.74 68.88 72.34
CA ASN A 3 -12.61 68.24 71.75
C ASN A 3 -12.78 67.89 70.26
N ILE A 4 -11.80 68.33 69.49
CA ILE A 4 -11.57 67.88 68.15
C ILE A 4 -10.42 66.89 68.22
N CYS A 5 -10.74 65.67 67.97
CA CYS A 5 -9.78 64.59 67.83
C CYS A 5 -9.32 64.45 66.36
N GLN A 6 -8.05 64.78 66.10
CA GLN A 6 -7.40 64.62 64.85
C GLN A 6 -7.12 63.11 64.58
N LYS A 7 -7.69 62.58 63.59
CA LYS A 7 -7.31 61.25 63.09
C LYS A 7 -6.30 61.40 61.96
N ALA A 8 -5.09 60.95 62.19
CA ALA A 8 -4.06 60.80 61.23
C ALA A 8 -4.44 59.67 60.29
N VAL A 9 -4.48 59.96 59.02
CA VAL A 9 -4.67 58.95 57.93
C VAL A 9 -3.31 58.46 57.53
N LEU A 10 -3.03 57.18 57.85
CA LEU A 10 -1.85 56.45 57.37
C LEU A 10 -2.14 55.93 55.98
N LEU A 11 -1.49 56.50 54.98
CA LEU A 11 -1.51 56.01 53.61
C LEU A 11 -0.54 54.80 53.47
N LEU A 12 -1.04 53.62 53.49
CA LEU A 12 -0.30 52.40 53.18
C LEU A 12 -0.24 52.28 51.68
N LEU A 13 0.89 52.58 51.04
CA LEU A 13 1.21 52.28 49.68
C LEU A 13 1.50 50.77 49.55
N ALA A 14 0.52 50.01 49.14
CA ALA A 14 0.71 48.60 48.70
C ALA A 14 1.33 48.60 47.32
N ALA A 15 2.63 48.40 47.23
CA ALA A 15 3.31 48.13 45.94
C ALA A 15 2.94 46.73 45.47
N LEU A 16 2.01 46.62 44.51
CA LEU A 16 1.75 45.38 43.76
C LEU A 16 2.95 45.12 42.87
N LEU A 17 3.80 44.18 43.27
CA LEU A 17 4.80 43.58 42.39
C LEU A 17 4.07 42.67 41.39
N ILE A 18 3.77 43.18 40.18
CA ILE A 18 3.34 42.39 39.05
C ILE A 18 4.57 41.61 38.55
N VAL A 19 4.74 40.39 39.01
CA VAL A 19 5.71 39.46 38.44
C VAL A 19 5.16 39.06 37.06
N SER A 20 5.54 39.81 36.04
CA SER A 20 5.31 39.42 34.64
C SER A 20 6.18 38.19 34.34
N CYS A 21 5.59 36.99 34.38
CA CYS A 21 6.19 35.79 33.79
C CYS A 21 6.29 36.00 32.30
N GLN A 22 7.34 36.62 31.82
CA GLN A 22 7.73 36.57 30.43
C GLN A 22 8.23 35.15 30.14
N SER A 23 7.34 34.28 29.66
CA SER A 23 7.73 33.01 29.06
C SER A 23 8.60 33.34 27.84
N LYS A 24 9.90 33.07 27.92
CA LYS A 24 10.80 33.16 26.77
C LYS A 24 10.18 32.35 25.64
N PRO A 25 10.10 32.90 24.42
CA PRO A 25 9.63 32.10 23.27
C PRO A 25 10.54 30.87 23.14
N GLN A 26 9.98 29.70 23.38
CA GLN A 26 10.66 28.45 23.12
C GLN A 26 11.05 28.45 21.62
N ARG A 27 12.34 28.54 21.35
CA ARG A 27 12.87 28.29 20.00
C ARG A 27 12.43 26.89 19.62
N VAL A 28 11.40 26.80 18.79
CA VAL A 28 11.03 25.55 18.12
C VAL A 28 12.27 25.12 17.34
N LYS A 29 12.92 24.04 17.80
CA LYS A 29 14.00 23.44 17.03
C LYS A 29 13.44 23.17 15.62
N PRO A 30 14.14 23.61 14.53
CA PRO A 30 13.69 23.24 13.21
C PRO A 30 13.55 21.72 13.14
N ALA A 31 12.45 21.25 12.60
CA ALA A 31 12.23 19.84 12.39
C ALA A 31 13.45 19.28 11.63
N PRO A 32 13.96 18.10 12.01
CA PRO A 32 15.07 17.49 11.29
C PRO A 32 14.70 17.43 9.81
N PRO A 33 15.67 17.64 8.89
CA PRO A 33 15.40 17.58 7.47
C PRO A 33 14.69 16.27 7.15
N CYS A 34 13.57 16.37 6.42
CA CYS A 34 12.78 15.22 6.02
C CYS A 34 13.71 14.23 5.31
N ALA A 35 13.82 13.01 5.82
CA ALA A 35 14.57 11.97 5.15
C ALA A 35 14.08 11.87 3.69
N PRO A 36 14.99 11.64 2.72
CA PRO A 36 14.59 11.59 1.32
C PRO A 36 13.46 10.57 1.15
N ALA A 37 12.43 10.97 0.41
CA ALA A 37 11.27 10.13 0.18
C ALA A 37 11.70 8.78 -0.41
N LYS A 38 11.31 7.69 0.22
CA LYS A 38 11.56 6.33 -0.27
C LYS A 38 10.73 6.11 -1.52
N SER A 39 11.33 5.61 -2.57
CA SER A 39 10.65 5.20 -3.79
C SER A 39 10.79 3.70 -3.99
N LEU A 40 9.70 3.04 -4.42
CA LEU A 40 9.77 1.64 -4.83
C LEU A 40 10.57 1.53 -6.13
N GLN A 41 11.29 0.42 -6.27
CA GLN A 41 11.77 0.02 -7.58
C GLN A 41 10.59 -0.21 -8.52
N LEU A 42 10.75 0.16 -9.79
CA LEU A 42 9.76 -0.12 -10.80
C LEU A 42 9.90 -1.58 -11.28
N MET A 43 8.78 -2.13 -11.75
CA MET A 43 8.83 -3.40 -12.47
C MET A 43 9.58 -3.22 -13.78
N GLY A 44 10.45 -4.17 -14.09
CA GLY A 44 11.07 -4.31 -15.40
C GLY A 44 10.15 -4.98 -16.41
N TYR A 45 10.75 -5.75 -17.30
CA TYR A 45 10.03 -6.52 -18.31
C TYR A 45 9.38 -7.75 -17.69
N THR A 46 8.12 -8.03 -18.07
CA THR A 46 7.33 -9.18 -17.59
C THR A 46 6.85 -9.99 -18.79
N ILE A 47 6.81 -11.31 -18.65
CA ILE A 47 6.26 -12.18 -19.70
C ILE A 47 4.78 -12.36 -19.46
N GLN A 48 3.95 -12.03 -20.46
CA GLN A 48 2.56 -12.42 -20.54
C GLN A 48 2.46 -13.65 -21.44
N ALA A 49 2.15 -14.82 -20.84
CA ALA A 49 2.20 -16.11 -21.49
C ALA A 49 0.87 -16.57 -22.09
N GLY A 50 -0.15 -15.71 -22.05
CA GLY A 50 -1.45 -15.99 -22.64
C GLY A 50 -2.50 -14.96 -22.27
N ALA A 51 -3.60 -14.97 -23.02
CA ALA A 51 -4.81 -14.19 -22.78
C ALA A 51 -6.03 -15.04 -23.16
N PHE A 52 -6.91 -15.33 -22.21
CA PHE A 52 -7.96 -16.33 -22.35
C PHE A 52 -9.34 -15.74 -22.05
N ALA A 53 -10.35 -16.10 -22.87
CA ALA A 53 -11.75 -15.79 -22.57
C ALA A 53 -12.30 -16.64 -21.40
N LYS A 54 -11.79 -17.87 -21.25
CA LYS A 54 -12.21 -18.80 -20.19
C LYS A 54 -11.16 -18.81 -19.06
N VAL A 55 -11.61 -18.55 -17.83
CA VAL A 55 -10.72 -18.53 -16.66
C VAL A 55 -9.98 -19.84 -16.43
N GLN A 56 -10.61 -20.99 -16.75
CA GLN A 56 -10.00 -22.33 -16.58
C GLN A 56 -8.70 -22.49 -17.38
N ASN A 57 -8.59 -21.85 -18.54
CA ASN A 57 -7.36 -21.90 -19.35
C ASN A 57 -6.23 -21.08 -18.70
N ALA A 58 -6.56 -19.91 -18.13
CA ALA A 58 -5.62 -19.11 -17.39
C ALA A 58 -5.15 -19.83 -16.11
N VAL A 59 -6.07 -20.51 -15.41
CA VAL A 59 -5.77 -21.34 -14.23
C VAL A 59 -4.75 -22.42 -14.61
N ARG A 60 -5.06 -23.27 -15.59
CA ARG A 60 -4.15 -24.36 -16.02
C ARG A 60 -2.76 -23.85 -16.38
N LEU A 61 -2.68 -22.79 -17.19
CA LEU A 61 -1.36 -22.25 -17.57
C LEU A 61 -0.61 -21.70 -16.35
N THR A 62 -1.32 -21.07 -15.40
CA THR A 62 -0.70 -20.56 -14.17
C THR A 62 -0.16 -21.70 -13.31
N GLU A 63 -0.90 -22.81 -13.17
CA GLU A 63 -0.45 -24.02 -12.48
C GLU A 63 0.79 -24.60 -13.15
N THR A 64 0.74 -24.85 -14.46
CA THR A 64 1.88 -25.36 -15.23
C THR A 64 3.14 -24.50 -15.05
N LEU A 65 3.01 -23.17 -15.06
CA LEU A 65 4.14 -22.27 -14.89
C LEU A 65 4.69 -22.33 -13.44
N LYS A 66 3.83 -22.49 -12.45
CA LYS A 66 4.23 -22.65 -11.05
C LYS A 66 4.96 -23.96 -10.79
N ASP A 67 4.53 -25.05 -11.40
CA ASP A 67 5.21 -26.34 -11.34
C ASP A 67 6.63 -26.26 -11.93
N GLN A 68 6.88 -25.30 -12.83
CA GLN A 68 8.21 -24.95 -13.32
C GLN A 68 8.98 -23.96 -12.41
N GLY A 69 8.49 -23.68 -11.21
CA GLY A 69 9.10 -22.76 -10.26
C GLY A 69 8.95 -21.29 -10.63
N LEU A 70 8.02 -20.94 -11.50
CA LEU A 70 7.76 -19.55 -11.91
C LEU A 70 6.64 -18.95 -11.07
N ASP A 71 6.86 -17.76 -10.52
CA ASP A 71 5.84 -17.02 -9.75
C ASP A 71 4.84 -16.38 -10.72
N ALA A 72 3.93 -17.21 -11.25
CA ALA A 72 2.91 -16.79 -12.19
C ALA A 72 1.63 -16.39 -11.48
N THR A 73 0.96 -15.39 -12.03
CA THR A 73 -0.38 -14.97 -11.61
C THR A 73 -1.25 -14.66 -12.81
N TYR A 74 -2.56 -14.84 -12.67
CA TYR A 74 -3.51 -14.36 -13.67
C TYR A 74 -4.46 -13.31 -13.07
N PHE A 75 -4.97 -12.45 -13.94
CA PHE A 75 -5.90 -11.39 -13.58
C PHE A 75 -6.85 -11.10 -14.75
N LEU A 76 -8.03 -10.56 -14.44
CA LEU A 76 -8.97 -10.10 -15.48
C LEU A 76 -8.52 -8.73 -15.98
N ALA A 77 -8.22 -8.62 -17.26
CA ALA A 77 -7.80 -7.37 -17.88
C ALA A 77 -9.00 -6.54 -18.37
N LYS A 78 -8.75 -5.28 -18.72
CA LYS A 78 -9.81 -4.33 -19.16
C LYS A 78 -10.57 -4.78 -20.42
N ASP A 79 -9.93 -5.60 -21.24
CA ASP A 79 -10.49 -6.20 -22.46
C ASP A 79 -11.35 -7.45 -22.19
N GLY A 80 -11.58 -7.79 -20.92
CA GLY A 80 -12.37 -8.94 -20.52
C GLY A 80 -11.64 -10.28 -20.58
N LEU A 81 -10.34 -10.29 -20.92
CA LEU A 81 -9.55 -11.51 -21.00
C LEU A 81 -8.78 -11.77 -19.70
N PHE A 82 -8.63 -13.05 -19.34
CA PHE A 82 -7.77 -13.50 -18.27
C PHE A 82 -6.34 -13.62 -18.79
N LYS A 83 -5.44 -12.72 -18.33
CA LYS A 83 -4.03 -12.67 -18.74
C LYS A 83 -3.16 -13.33 -17.70
N VAL A 84 -2.23 -14.18 -18.11
CA VAL A 84 -1.26 -14.84 -17.25
C VAL A 84 0.07 -14.13 -17.37
N ARG A 85 0.67 -13.71 -16.24
CA ARG A 85 1.97 -13.01 -16.19
C ARG A 85 2.89 -13.60 -15.16
N PHE A 86 4.21 -13.52 -15.44
CA PHE A 86 5.26 -13.90 -14.50
C PHE A 86 6.58 -13.18 -14.83
N GLY A 87 7.48 -13.16 -13.84
CA GLY A 87 8.83 -12.64 -13.94
C GLY A 87 8.92 -11.11 -13.78
N ASN A 88 10.15 -10.67 -13.54
CA ASN A 88 10.56 -9.27 -13.47
C ASN A 88 12.00 -9.18 -13.98
N PHE A 89 12.18 -8.94 -15.27
CA PHE A 89 13.46 -9.01 -15.95
C PHE A 89 14.03 -7.61 -16.17
N ALA A 90 15.35 -7.48 -16.01
CA ALA A 90 16.04 -6.19 -16.18
C ALA A 90 16.03 -5.72 -17.63
N THR A 91 16.08 -6.64 -18.59
CA THR A 91 16.09 -6.32 -20.03
C THR A 91 15.03 -7.08 -20.81
N LYS A 92 14.62 -6.51 -21.93
CA LYS A 92 13.68 -7.14 -22.87
C LYS A 92 14.22 -8.45 -23.44
N GLU A 93 15.51 -8.50 -23.68
CA GLU A 93 16.24 -9.65 -24.20
C GLU A 93 16.20 -10.82 -23.23
N MET A 94 16.43 -10.59 -21.93
CA MET A 94 16.33 -11.62 -20.89
C MET A 94 14.91 -12.18 -20.82
N ALA A 95 13.90 -11.31 -20.82
CA ALA A 95 12.50 -11.74 -20.84
C ALA A 95 12.17 -12.57 -22.08
N ARG A 96 12.61 -12.11 -23.26
CA ARG A 96 12.37 -12.80 -24.52
C ARG A 96 13.06 -14.17 -24.57
N GLN A 97 14.32 -14.27 -24.16
CA GLN A 97 15.04 -15.54 -24.11
C GLN A 97 14.37 -16.54 -23.16
N ARG A 98 13.88 -16.09 -22.00
CA ARG A 98 13.15 -16.96 -21.08
C ARG A 98 11.83 -17.43 -21.68
N ALA A 99 11.06 -16.54 -22.29
CA ALA A 99 9.81 -16.86 -22.94
C ALA A 99 10.01 -17.82 -24.12
N GLN A 100 11.05 -17.60 -24.91
CA GLN A 100 11.39 -18.46 -26.06
C GLN A 100 11.70 -19.90 -25.58
N ARG A 101 12.53 -20.07 -24.56
CA ARG A 101 12.82 -21.42 -24.01
C ARG A 101 11.56 -22.14 -23.53
N LEU A 102 10.63 -21.44 -22.89
CA LEU A 102 9.36 -22.01 -22.44
C LEU A 102 8.45 -22.40 -23.61
N ARG A 103 8.47 -21.63 -24.69
CA ARG A 103 7.75 -21.95 -25.94
C ARG A 103 8.36 -23.16 -26.63
N ASP A 104 9.67 -23.20 -26.77
CA ASP A 104 10.38 -24.28 -27.44
C ASP A 104 10.25 -25.61 -26.68
N SER A 105 10.03 -25.56 -25.35
CA SER A 105 9.70 -26.73 -24.55
C SER A 105 8.21 -27.06 -24.47
N GLY A 106 7.36 -26.35 -25.19
CA GLY A 106 5.91 -26.58 -25.24
C GLY A 106 5.13 -26.20 -24.01
N ILE A 107 5.77 -25.46 -23.05
CA ILE A 107 5.12 -25.03 -21.79
C ILE A 107 4.15 -23.88 -22.06
N ILE A 108 4.51 -22.98 -22.99
CA ILE A 108 3.65 -21.88 -23.45
C ILE A 108 3.54 -21.92 -24.98
N GLU A 109 2.38 -21.55 -25.52
CA GLU A 109 2.16 -21.49 -26.97
C GLU A 109 2.63 -20.17 -27.55
N GLU A 110 2.26 -19.07 -26.93
CA GLU A 110 2.59 -17.71 -27.33
C GLU A 110 2.97 -16.84 -26.15
N PHE A 111 3.62 -15.72 -26.43
CA PHE A 111 3.94 -14.76 -25.38
C PHE A 111 4.01 -13.32 -25.90
N TYR A 112 3.79 -12.40 -24.99
CA TYR A 112 4.02 -10.96 -25.18
C TYR A 112 4.96 -10.45 -24.07
N ILE A 113 5.90 -9.60 -24.42
CA ILE A 113 6.77 -8.95 -23.43
C ILE A 113 6.14 -7.62 -23.02
N VAL A 114 5.64 -7.58 -21.79
CA VAL A 114 5.13 -6.35 -21.16
C VAL A 114 6.32 -5.46 -20.84
N GLN A 115 6.30 -4.25 -21.33
CA GLN A 115 7.39 -3.28 -21.14
C GLN A 115 7.10 -2.37 -19.93
N PRO A 116 8.12 -1.77 -19.30
CA PRO A 116 7.93 -0.82 -18.22
C PRO A 116 6.94 0.31 -18.56
N GLU A 117 6.91 0.75 -19.82
CA GLU A 117 6.03 1.81 -20.34
C GLU A 117 4.55 1.40 -20.40
N ASP A 118 4.26 0.11 -20.40
CA ASP A 118 2.88 -0.42 -20.46
C ASP A 118 2.16 -0.27 -19.11
N TYR A 119 2.91 -0.16 -18.01
CA TYR A 119 2.34 -0.10 -16.67
C TYR A 119 1.70 1.24 -16.34
N ALA A 120 0.75 1.22 -15.39
CA ALA A 120 0.07 2.43 -14.93
C ALA A 120 1.04 3.46 -14.32
N VAL A 121 2.10 3.00 -13.65
CA VAL A 121 3.10 3.89 -13.05
C VAL A 121 3.83 4.74 -14.10
N ALA A 122 4.17 4.17 -15.25
CA ALA A 122 4.82 4.91 -16.33
C ALA A 122 3.88 5.99 -16.92
N LYS A 123 2.59 5.69 -16.96
CA LYS A 123 1.55 6.61 -17.46
C LYS A 123 1.26 7.77 -16.50
N ARG A 124 1.75 7.72 -15.25
CA ARG A 124 1.60 8.77 -14.25
C ARG A 124 2.11 10.14 -14.76
N LYS A 125 3.19 10.14 -15.54
CA LYS A 125 3.74 11.40 -16.12
C LYS A 125 2.72 12.12 -17.00
N ARG A 126 1.90 11.36 -17.76
CA ARG A 126 0.91 11.89 -18.72
C ARG A 126 -0.46 12.15 -18.07
N TYR A 127 -0.91 11.26 -17.18
CA TYR A 127 -2.28 11.27 -16.66
C TYR A 127 -2.39 11.64 -15.17
N GLY A 128 -1.26 11.96 -14.54
CA GLY A 128 -1.22 12.36 -13.12
C GLY A 128 -1.24 11.20 -12.14
N THR A 129 -0.96 11.50 -10.87
CA THR A 129 -0.96 10.53 -9.77
C THR A 129 -2.35 9.95 -9.50
N TYR A 130 -3.41 10.73 -9.75
CA TYR A 130 -4.79 10.25 -9.61
C TYR A 130 -5.07 9.02 -10.49
N TYR A 131 -4.61 9.01 -11.73
CA TYR A 131 -4.74 7.85 -12.63
C TYR A 131 -4.10 6.58 -12.06
N LEU A 132 -2.90 6.69 -11.49
CA LEU A 132 -2.22 5.55 -10.88
C LEU A 132 -2.97 5.06 -9.63
N ARG A 133 -3.44 5.96 -8.78
CA ARG A 133 -4.24 5.63 -7.59
C ARG A 133 -5.53 4.88 -7.95
N GLU A 134 -6.28 5.36 -8.93
CA GLU A 134 -7.48 4.67 -9.42
C GLU A 134 -7.15 3.31 -10.06
N SER A 135 -6.02 3.21 -10.76
CA SER A 135 -5.56 1.94 -11.34
C SER A 135 -5.25 0.89 -10.27
N LEU A 136 -4.58 1.29 -9.16
CA LEU A 136 -4.33 0.41 -8.02
C LEU A 136 -5.63 -0.10 -7.39
N VAL A 137 -6.58 0.81 -7.12
CA VAL A 137 -7.88 0.44 -6.54
C VAL A 137 -8.67 -0.46 -7.49
N LYS A 138 -8.67 -0.14 -8.79
CA LYS A 138 -9.34 -0.99 -9.79
C LYS A 138 -8.75 -2.39 -9.79
N THR A 139 -7.43 -2.52 -9.85
CA THR A 139 -6.76 -3.83 -9.80
C THR A 139 -7.08 -4.58 -8.50
N ALA A 140 -7.10 -3.91 -7.34
CA ALA A 140 -7.45 -4.55 -6.07
C ALA A 140 -8.89 -5.09 -6.07
N ARG A 141 -9.83 -4.37 -6.67
CA ARG A 141 -11.24 -4.78 -6.77
C ARG A 141 -11.44 -6.06 -7.59
N GLU A 142 -10.60 -6.32 -8.57
CA GLU A 142 -10.65 -7.55 -9.39
C GLU A 142 -10.38 -8.82 -8.56
N PHE A 143 -9.77 -8.70 -7.38
CA PHE A 143 -9.48 -9.84 -6.51
C PHE A 143 -10.53 -10.04 -5.40
N ILE A 144 -11.56 -9.19 -5.30
CA ILE A 144 -12.64 -9.40 -4.30
C ILE A 144 -13.30 -10.76 -4.55
N GLY A 145 -13.53 -11.51 -3.45
CA GLY A 145 -14.10 -12.85 -3.49
C GLY A 145 -13.07 -13.99 -3.59
N VAL A 146 -11.81 -13.69 -3.95
CA VAL A 146 -10.74 -14.71 -3.97
C VAL A 146 -10.43 -15.18 -2.54
N PRO A 147 -10.25 -16.50 -2.31
CA PRO A 147 -9.95 -17.05 -1.00
C PRO A 147 -8.65 -16.52 -0.38
N TYR A 148 -8.63 -16.47 0.95
CA TYR A 148 -7.37 -16.30 1.68
C TYR A 148 -6.54 -17.58 1.69
N LEU A 149 -5.25 -17.46 1.37
CA LEU A 149 -4.26 -18.50 1.55
C LEU A 149 -3.01 -17.92 2.20
N TRP A 150 -2.52 -18.49 3.28
CA TRP A 150 -1.26 -18.10 3.89
C TRP A 150 -0.09 -18.32 2.91
N GLY A 151 0.72 -17.29 2.68
CA GLY A 151 1.80 -17.33 1.70
C GLY A 151 1.32 -17.16 0.24
N GLY A 152 0.02 -17.05 0.01
CA GLY A 152 -0.56 -16.96 -1.32
C GLY A 152 -0.30 -15.63 -2.03
N THR A 153 -0.05 -15.72 -3.34
CA THR A 153 0.24 -14.57 -4.21
C THR A 153 -0.54 -14.62 -5.53
N SER A 154 -1.51 -15.50 -5.65
CA SER A 154 -2.22 -15.70 -6.91
C SER A 154 -3.72 -15.87 -6.73
N ARG A 155 -4.47 -15.49 -7.76
CA ARG A 155 -5.93 -15.60 -7.80
C ARG A 155 -6.42 -17.03 -7.64
N GLU A 156 -5.68 -17.98 -8.16
CA GLU A 156 -6.02 -19.38 -8.20
C GLU A 156 -5.98 -20.04 -6.82
N ASN A 157 -4.84 -19.93 -6.14
CA ASN A 157 -4.64 -20.57 -4.85
C ASN A 157 -5.10 -19.68 -3.69
N GLY A 158 -5.26 -18.39 -3.94
CA GLY A 158 -5.59 -17.39 -2.94
C GLY A 158 -4.44 -16.45 -2.62
N PHE A 159 -4.73 -15.49 -1.77
CA PHE A 159 -3.77 -14.48 -1.32
C PHE A 159 -3.71 -14.41 0.21
N ASP A 160 -2.52 -14.14 0.75
CA ASP A 160 -2.45 -13.50 2.05
C ASP A 160 -2.50 -11.96 1.91
N CYS A 161 -2.51 -11.24 3.03
CA CYS A 161 -2.69 -9.79 3.03
C CYS A 161 -1.60 -9.04 2.25
N SER A 162 -0.33 -9.41 2.45
CA SER A 162 0.81 -8.78 1.79
C SER A 162 1.04 -9.30 0.37
N GLY A 163 0.68 -10.54 0.07
CA GLY A 163 0.68 -11.08 -1.28
C GLY A 163 -0.33 -10.37 -2.19
N LEU A 164 -1.51 -10.06 -1.68
CA LEU A 164 -2.50 -9.26 -2.39
C LEU A 164 -1.95 -7.86 -2.73
N THR A 165 -1.43 -7.13 -1.73
CA THR A 165 -0.90 -5.79 -1.94
C THR A 165 0.28 -5.79 -2.90
N MET A 166 1.21 -6.74 -2.75
CA MET A 166 2.34 -6.92 -3.66
C MET A 166 1.87 -7.13 -5.11
N THR A 167 0.96 -8.07 -5.32
CA THR A 167 0.45 -8.37 -6.68
C THR A 167 -0.25 -7.17 -7.32
N VAL A 168 -1.08 -6.46 -6.55
CA VAL A 168 -1.76 -5.25 -7.05
C VAL A 168 -0.76 -4.19 -7.48
N TYR A 169 0.27 -3.96 -6.69
CA TYR A 169 1.30 -2.97 -7.01
C TYR A 169 2.15 -3.40 -8.21
N GLN A 170 2.58 -4.67 -8.28
CA GLN A 170 3.36 -5.21 -9.39
C GLN A 170 2.59 -5.16 -10.73
N LEU A 171 1.31 -5.48 -10.74
CA LEU A 171 0.45 -5.35 -11.91
C LEU A 171 0.31 -3.90 -12.41
N ASN A 172 0.60 -2.92 -11.54
CA ASN A 172 0.63 -1.50 -11.88
C ASN A 172 2.06 -0.95 -12.10
N GLY A 173 3.09 -1.81 -12.03
CA GLY A 173 4.48 -1.48 -12.33
C GLY A 173 5.33 -1.04 -11.14
N LEU A 174 4.88 -1.29 -9.90
CA LEU A 174 5.57 -0.95 -8.67
C LEU A 174 6.02 -2.23 -7.96
N ASN A 175 7.32 -2.43 -7.79
CA ASN A 175 7.87 -3.65 -7.16
C ASN A 175 7.80 -3.57 -5.63
N LEU A 176 6.63 -3.88 -5.08
CA LEU A 176 6.39 -3.88 -3.64
C LEU A 176 6.96 -5.15 -3.00
N PRO A 177 7.62 -5.07 -1.82
CA PRO A 177 8.16 -6.24 -1.11
C PRO A 177 7.08 -7.27 -0.73
N ARG A 178 7.51 -8.53 -0.47
CA ARG A 178 6.61 -9.65 -0.19
C ARG A 178 5.88 -9.54 1.15
N HIS A 179 6.55 -9.12 2.21
CA HIS A 179 6.02 -9.20 3.57
C HIS A 179 5.50 -7.84 4.08
N SER A 180 4.42 -7.85 4.87
CA SER A 180 3.78 -6.62 5.37
C SER A 180 4.73 -5.73 6.17
N ALA A 181 5.63 -6.28 6.97
CA ALA A 181 6.63 -5.50 7.71
C ALA A 181 7.60 -4.78 6.77
N THR A 182 8.16 -5.48 5.76
CA THR A 182 9.06 -4.85 4.78
C THR A 182 8.32 -3.86 3.86
N GLN A 183 7.04 -4.10 3.58
CA GLN A 183 6.19 -3.10 2.91
C GLN A 183 6.09 -1.83 3.77
N TYR A 184 5.80 -1.97 5.06
CA TYR A 184 5.72 -0.84 5.99
C TYR A 184 7.03 -0.03 6.02
N ASP A 185 8.18 -0.70 6.06
CA ASP A 185 9.49 -0.06 6.10
C ASP A 185 9.88 0.62 4.78
N ALA A 186 9.39 0.09 3.65
CA ALA A 186 9.71 0.61 2.32
C ALA A 186 8.92 1.87 1.92
N GLY A 187 7.81 2.17 2.62
CA GLY A 187 6.93 3.29 2.27
C GLY A 187 7.22 4.56 3.06
N ASN A 188 6.74 5.69 2.54
CA ASN A 188 6.77 6.97 3.24
C ASN A 188 5.58 7.06 4.21
N PRO A 189 5.78 7.45 5.47
CA PRO A 189 4.69 7.63 6.42
C PRO A 189 3.71 8.70 5.95
N ILE A 190 2.42 8.46 6.15
CA ILE A 190 1.35 9.41 5.85
C ILE A 190 0.35 9.46 7.01
N ASP A 191 -0.13 10.67 7.33
CA ASP A 191 -1.14 10.85 8.37
C ASP A 191 -2.46 10.18 7.94
N LYS A 192 -3.19 9.64 8.91
CA LYS A 192 -4.48 8.99 8.68
C LYS A 192 -5.50 9.92 8.01
N ARG A 193 -5.40 11.22 8.26
CA ARG A 193 -6.27 12.26 7.68
C ARG A 193 -5.95 12.59 6.22
N GLU A 194 -4.74 12.29 5.78
CA GLU A 194 -4.22 12.55 4.42
C GLU A 194 -4.28 11.33 3.51
N LEU A 195 -4.86 10.23 4.00
CA LEU A 195 -5.00 8.98 3.24
C LEU A 195 -5.68 9.20 1.90
N GLN A 196 -5.06 8.70 0.86
CA GLN A 196 -5.60 8.70 -0.49
C GLN A 196 -5.72 7.27 -1.03
N LYS A 197 -6.61 7.07 -1.98
CA LYS A 197 -6.78 5.77 -2.66
C LYS A 197 -5.44 5.21 -3.11
N GLY A 198 -5.25 3.91 -2.92
CA GLY A 198 -4.01 3.22 -3.25
C GLY A 198 -2.96 3.23 -2.15
N ASP A 199 -3.04 4.07 -1.12
CA ASP A 199 -2.13 3.99 0.02
C ASP A 199 -2.34 2.67 0.78
N LEU A 200 -1.29 2.18 1.44
CA LEU A 200 -1.37 0.99 2.28
C LEU A 200 -1.58 1.36 3.74
N ILE A 201 -2.47 0.64 4.38
CA ILE A 201 -2.76 0.77 5.81
C ILE A 201 -2.37 -0.51 6.54
N PHE A 202 -1.76 -0.36 7.70
CA PHE A 202 -1.12 -1.45 8.43
C PHE A 202 -1.69 -1.61 9.83
N PHE A 203 -1.76 -2.87 10.27
CA PHE A 203 -2.36 -3.23 11.56
C PHE A 203 -1.50 -4.27 12.29
N ALA A 204 -1.58 -4.26 13.63
CA ALA A 204 -1.10 -5.32 14.50
C ALA A 204 -2.26 -6.25 14.84
N THR A 205 -2.49 -7.27 14.04
CA THR A 205 -3.59 -8.25 14.23
C THR A 205 -3.23 -9.43 15.10
N ASN A 206 -1.95 -9.59 15.43
CA ASN A 206 -1.41 -10.47 16.45
C ASN A 206 -1.04 -9.67 17.71
N ASP A 207 -0.91 -10.33 18.84
CA ASP A 207 -0.75 -9.69 20.15
C ASP A 207 0.66 -9.12 20.43
N ASN A 208 1.56 -9.11 19.44
CA ASN A 208 2.94 -8.64 19.61
C ASN A 208 3.14 -7.14 19.32
N GLY A 209 2.08 -6.39 18.99
CA GLY A 209 2.15 -4.96 18.69
C GLY A 209 2.88 -4.57 17.41
N LYS A 210 3.39 -5.54 16.63
CA LYS A 210 4.12 -5.30 15.38
C LYS A 210 3.20 -5.43 14.17
N VAL A 211 3.62 -4.81 13.05
CA VAL A 211 2.90 -4.94 11.77
C VAL A 211 2.79 -6.41 11.38
N SER A 212 1.55 -6.88 11.26
CA SER A 212 1.23 -8.25 10.89
C SER A 212 0.12 -8.35 9.83
N HIS A 213 -0.49 -7.23 9.48
CA HIS A 213 -1.56 -7.18 8.48
C HIS A 213 -1.50 -5.87 7.69
N VAL A 214 -1.98 -5.94 6.43
CA VAL A 214 -1.98 -4.82 5.50
C VAL A 214 -3.22 -4.85 4.61
N GLY A 215 -3.68 -3.67 4.21
CA GLY A 215 -4.74 -3.50 3.20
C GLY A 215 -4.52 -2.27 2.34
N ILE A 216 -5.23 -2.21 1.22
CA ILE A 216 -5.18 -1.11 0.25
C ILE A 216 -6.34 -0.17 0.54
N TYR A 217 -6.05 1.08 0.86
CA TYR A 217 -7.07 2.09 1.10
C TYR A 217 -7.81 2.46 -0.20
N ILE A 218 -9.13 2.52 -0.14
CA ILE A 218 -9.99 2.77 -1.32
C ILE A 218 -10.84 4.05 -1.21
N GLY A 219 -10.56 4.87 -0.18
CA GLY A 219 -11.37 6.07 0.11
C GLY A 219 -12.46 5.81 1.15
N ASN A 220 -13.01 6.90 1.71
CA ASN A 220 -14.14 6.89 2.64
C ASN A 220 -13.96 5.96 3.85
N GLY A 221 -12.75 5.91 4.42
CA GLY A 221 -12.44 5.07 5.57
C GLY A 221 -12.51 3.57 5.30
N ARG A 222 -12.49 3.12 4.03
CA ARG A 222 -12.60 1.70 3.65
C ARG A 222 -11.32 1.21 2.96
N PHE A 223 -11.11 -0.10 3.04
CA PHE A 223 -9.94 -0.74 2.44
C PHE A 223 -10.26 -2.15 1.95
N ILE A 224 -9.47 -2.64 1.00
CA ILE A 224 -9.51 -4.02 0.51
C ILE A 224 -8.35 -4.78 1.13
N HIS A 225 -8.63 -5.99 1.62
CA HIS A 225 -7.64 -6.89 2.20
C HIS A 225 -8.00 -8.36 2.04
N ALA A 226 -7.00 -9.23 2.19
CA ALA A 226 -7.18 -10.67 2.38
C ALA A 226 -7.16 -10.95 3.90
N PRO A 227 -8.29 -11.27 4.54
CA PRO A 227 -8.42 -11.17 6.00
C PRO A 227 -7.75 -12.30 6.78
N SER A 228 -8.15 -13.56 6.57
CA SER A 228 -7.63 -14.74 7.27
C SER A 228 -8.19 -16.02 6.66
N ARG A 229 -7.64 -17.17 7.08
CA ARG A 229 -8.12 -18.50 6.65
C ARG A 229 -9.65 -18.63 6.76
N GLY A 230 -10.25 -19.28 5.79
CA GLY A 230 -11.69 -19.49 5.69
C GLY A 230 -12.52 -18.28 5.21
N LYS A 231 -11.84 -17.17 4.91
CA LYS A 231 -12.49 -15.96 4.39
C LYS A 231 -11.96 -15.61 3.00
N THR A 232 -12.65 -14.68 2.33
CA THR A 232 -12.27 -14.18 1.02
C THR A 232 -11.82 -12.72 1.11
N ILE A 233 -11.08 -12.26 0.09
CA ILE A 233 -10.73 -10.85 -0.10
C ILE A 233 -12.01 -10.03 -0.13
N ARG A 234 -12.04 -8.95 0.64
CA ARG A 234 -13.24 -8.11 0.80
C ARG A 234 -12.91 -6.67 1.14
N ILE A 235 -13.94 -5.85 1.08
CA ILE A 235 -13.88 -4.48 1.60
C ILE A 235 -14.24 -4.51 3.09
N GLU A 236 -13.47 -3.74 3.88
CA GLU A 236 -13.70 -3.58 5.30
C GLU A 236 -13.60 -2.10 5.69
N SER A 237 -14.16 -1.73 6.86
CA SER A 237 -14.07 -0.37 7.39
C SER A 237 -12.91 -0.22 8.38
N MET A 238 -12.15 0.86 8.26
CA MET A 238 -11.14 1.25 9.26
C MET A 238 -11.76 1.62 10.61
N SER A 239 -13.05 1.97 10.66
CA SER A 239 -13.79 2.28 11.89
C SER A 239 -14.37 1.05 12.58
N CYS A 240 -14.32 -0.14 11.95
CA CYS A 240 -14.63 -1.39 12.61
C CYS A 240 -13.76 -1.53 13.87
N SER A 241 -14.37 -1.85 15.01
CA SER A 241 -13.69 -1.87 16.32
C SER A 241 -12.43 -2.73 16.34
N PHE A 242 -12.43 -3.84 15.60
CA PHE A 242 -11.26 -4.72 15.46
C PHE A 242 -10.07 -4.00 14.83
N PHE A 243 -10.28 -3.29 13.71
CA PHE A 243 -9.21 -2.61 12.96
C PHE A 243 -8.86 -1.25 13.58
N ALA A 244 -9.84 -0.52 14.10
CA ALA A 244 -9.60 0.78 14.74
C ALA A 244 -8.61 0.67 15.92
N LYS A 245 -8.74 -0.37 16.74
CA LYS A 245 -7.86 -0.63 17.90
C LYS A 245 -6.48 -1.16 17.51
N ARG A 246 -6.29 -1.65 16.29
CA ARG A 246 -5.07 -2.33 15.81
C ARG A 246 -4.31 -1.55 14.75
N TYR A 247 -4.77 -0.36 14.42
CA TYR A 247 -4.11 0.49 13.43
C TYR A 247 -2.71 0.92 13.90
N ILE A 248 -1.68 0.65 13.09
CA ILE A 248 -0.29 1.02 13.35
C ILE A 248 0.12 2.28 12.58
N GLY A 249 -0.34 2.42 11.35
CA GLY A 249 0.03 3.54 10.50
C GLY A 249 -0.31 3.28 9.04
N ALA A 250 0.01 4.25 8.20
CA ALA A 250 -0.16 4.15 6.76
C ALA A 250 1.13 4.53 6.02
N ARG A 251 1.23 4.08 4.78
CA ARG A 251 2.35 4.36 3.89
C ARG A 251 1.86 4.71 2.50
N THR A 252 2.49 5.73 1.92
CA THR A 252 2.39 6.04 0.50
C THR A 252 3.68 5.66 -0.23
N TYR A 253 3.57 5.35 -1.52
CA TYR A 253 4.68 4.97 -2.41
C TYR A 253 4.62 5.76 -3.72
N LEU A 254 3.79 6.81 -3.77
CA LEU A 254 3.41 7.52 -4.98
C LEU A 254 3.84 8.99 -4.95
#